data_f4c953a32f9a54a9cb80176ebfb39162
#
_entry.id   f4c953a32f9a54a9cb80176ebfb39162
#
_cell.length_a   1.000
_cell.length_b   1.000
_cell.length_c   1.000
_cell.angle_alpha   90.00
_cell.angle_beta   90.00
_cell.angle_gamma   90.00
#
_symmetry.space_group_name_H-M   'P 1'
#
loop_
_entity.id
_entity.type
_entity.pdbx_description
1 polymer ?
#
loop_
_entity_poly.entity_id
_entity_poly.type
_entity_poly.pdbx_seq_one_letter_code
_entity_poly.pdbx_strand_id
1 'polypeptide(L)'
;MISRIRPIFAAFAFFSLFSTPILLRAQVQATAPITVLPQYQQRWDIYGGFSYSHFNPGAGRGVPAINLKGWNGDATAWFRQLFGLEFSARGYYGTIDVPLNAYNITTSDMSEHLFMVGPNFRLFRRESYTAGFHALIGAADGVFDNGFKNSGIQPNQVGIYNNKVAFGGAFGAWGDYNLNPKWSVRATADWQPTHYGFTTQNEFAGTIGIVYKVGSLR
;
A
#
# COMPACT_ATOMS: atom_id res chain seq x y z
N MET A 1 12.79 -15.20 33.32
CA MET A 1 13.69 -14.65 32.30
C MET A 1 13.60 -15.54 31.05
N ILE A 2 12.48 -15.52 30.35
CA ILE A 2 12.23 -16.25 29.08
C ILE A 2 11.21 -15.47 28.29
N SER A 3 11.52 -15.28 27.02
CA SER A 3 10.63 -14.96 25.89
C SER A 3 10.59 -13.52 25.40
N ARG A 4 11.48 -13.22 24.46
CA ARG A 4 11.27 -12.17 23.43
C ARG A 4 11.86 -12.56 22.06
N ILE A 5 11.54 -13.78 21.55
CA ILE A 5 11.98 -14.22 20.22
C ILE A 5 10.76 -14.82 19.48
N ARG A 6 9.74 -14.03 19.20
CA ARG A 6 8.59 -14.54 18.42
C ARG A 6 8.15 -13.80 17.16
N PRO A 7 8.62 -12.60 16.80
CA PRO A 7 8.16 -12.00 15.53
C PRO A 7 9.00 -12.34 14.30
N ILE A 8 10.24 -12.84 14.47
CA ILE A 8 11.14 -13.07 13.31
C ILE A 8 10.78 -14.35 12.53
N PHE A 9 10.19 -15.35 13.19
CA PHE A 9 9.83 -16.60 12.52
C PHE A 9 8.60 -16.52 11.61
N ALA A 10 7.68 -15.59 11.87
CA ALA A 10 6.49 -15.43 11.05
C ALA A 10 6.78 -14.79 9.67
N ALA A 11 7.76 -13.89 9.61
CA ALA A 11 8.16 -13.26 8.35
C ALA A 11 8.91 -14.24 7.42
N PHE A 12 9.67 -15.20 7.99
CA PHE A 12 10.39 -16.19 7.20
C PHE A 12 9.47 -17.30 6.63
N ALA A 13 8.38 -17.63 7.32
CA ALA A 13 7.41 -18.62 6.85
C ALA A 13 6.59 -18.15 5.64
N PHE A 14 6.38 -16.84 5.51
CA PHE A 14 5.65 -16.27 4.36
C PHE A 14 6.49 -16.24 3.07
N PHE A 15 7.80 -16.16 3.20
CA PHE A 15 8.71 -16.16 2.04
C PHE A 15 8.99 -17.57 1.49
N SER A 16 8.87 -18.61 2.32
CA SER A 16 9.12 -20.00 1.91
C SER A 16 7.97 -20.65 1.14
N LEU A 17 6.77 -20.06 1.12
CA LEU A 17 5.62 -20.57 0.37
C LEU A 17 5.68 -20.28 -1.14
N PHE A 18 6.60 -19.41 -1.58
CA PHE A 18 6.79 -19.08 -3.01
C PHE A 18 7.94 -19.83 -3.69
N SER A 19 8.63 -20.73 -2.98
CA SER A 19 9.80 -21.46 -3.49
C SER A 19 9.53 -22.94 -3.88
N THR A 20 8.30 -23.29 -4.24
CA THR A 20 8.07 -24.59 -4.88
C THR A 20 8.58 -24.56 -6.33
N PRO A 21 9.64 -25.32 -6.68
CA PRO A 21 10.04 -25.47 -8.07
C PRO A 21 8.94 -26.28 -8.79
N ILE A 22 8.28 -25.67 -9.74
CA ILE A 22 7.46 -26.40 -10.71
C ILE A 22 8.42 -27.13 -11.65
N LEU A 23 8.88 -28.29 -11.21
CA LEU A 23 9.46 -29.27 -12.09
C LEU A 23 8.31 -30.08 -12.70
N LEU A 24 8.23 -30.06 -13.99
CA LEU A 24 7.63 -31.00 -14.93
C LEU A 24 6.81 -30.30 -16.01
N ARG A 25 7.48 -30.05 -17.13
CA ARG A 25 7.04 -30.53 -18.46
C ARG A 25 8.18 -30.31 -19.45
N ALA A 26 9.06 -31.30 -19.53
CA ALA A 26 9.89 -31.54 -20.70
C ALA A 26 9.08 -32.42 -21.69
N GLN A 27 9.25 -32.10 -22.96
CA GLN A 27 8.85 -32.82 -24.18
C GLN A 27 7.54 -32.37 -24.79
N VAL A 28 7.62 -31.36 -25.63
CA VAL A 28 7.20 -31.43 -27.04
C VAL A 28 8.18 -30.57 -27.83
N GLN A 29 8.98 -31.15 -28.71
CA GLN A 29 9.62 -30.42 -29.78
C GLN A 29 8.52 -30.00 -30.76
N ALA A 30 7.84 -28.93 -30.45
CA ALA A 30 7.25 -28.08 -31.46
C ALA A 30 8.34 -27.07 -31.81
N THR A 31 8.61 -26.83 -33.08
CA THR A 31 9.32 -25.66 -33.59
C THR A 31 8.87 -24.47 -32.74
N ALA A 32 9.75 -24.02 -31.85
CA ALA A 32 9.40 -22.97 -30.91
C ALA A 32 8.96 -21.79 -31.76
N PRO A 33 7.71 -21.34 -31.67
CA PRO A 33 7.38 -20.05 -32.26
C PRO A 33 8.36 -19.10 -31.62
N ILE A 34 8.99 -18.23 -32.42
CA ILE A 34 9.82 -17.13 -31.93
C ILE A 34 8.95 -16.47 -30.86
N THR A 35 9.24 -16.75 -29.59
CA THR A 35 8.49 -16.19 -28.48
C THR A 35 8.90 -14.73 -28.48
N VAL A 36 8.13 -13.91 -29.17
CA VAL A 36 8.22 -12.47 -29.05
C VAL A 36 7.96 -12.26 -27.57
N LEU A 37 9.03 -11.99 -26.81
CA LEU A 37 8.92 -11.62 -25.41
C LEU A 37 7.81 -10.59 -25.30
N PRO A 38 6.83 -10.76 -24.41
CA PRO A 38 5.75 -9.82 -24.28
C PRO A 38 6.39 -8.43 -24.11
N GLN A 39 6.25 -7.63 -25.12
CA GLN A 39 6.82 -6.29 -25.10
C GLN A 39 5.94 -5.50 -24.15
N TYR A 40 6.51 -5.12 -22.98
CA TYR A 40 5.89 -4.17 -22.05
C TYR A 40 5.90 -2.79 -22.70
N GLN A 41 5.04 -2.62 -23.68
CA GLN A 41 4.91 -1.40 -24.50
C GLN A 41 3.78 -0.49 -24.00
N GLN A 42 3.05 -0.91 -23.01
CA GLN A 42 1.96 -0.10 -22.46
C GLN A 42 2.55 1.12 -21.75
N ARG A 43 1.97 2.30 -22.09
CA ARG A 43 2.38 3.58 -21.52
C ARG A 43 1.78 3.83 -20.15
N TRP A 44 0.59 3.30 -19.88
CA TRP A 44 -0.14 3.53 -18.64
C TRP A 44 -0.56 2.23 -18.00
N ASP A 45 -0.33 2.12 -16.71
CA ASP A 45 -0.96 1.15 -15.84
C ASP A 45 -1.94 1.91 -14.94
N ILE A 46 -3.21 1.56 -14.99
CA ILE A 46 -4.27 2.12 -14.14
C ILE A 46 -4.69 1.02 -13.17
N TYR A 47 -4.47 1.23 -11.91
CA TYR A 47 -4.77 0.28 -10.84
C TYR A 47 -5.93 0.76 -9.98
N GLY A 48 -6.76 -0.17 -9.54
CA GLY A 48 -7.77 0.03 -8.51
C GLY A 48 -7.90 -1.21 -7.65
N GLY A 49 -7.95 -1.03 -6.34
CA GLY A 49 -7.97 -2.15 -5.43
C GLY A 49 -8.46 -1.83 -4.03
N PHE A 50 -8.62 -2.90 -3.26
CA PHE A 50 -8.88 -2.86 -1.82
C PHE A 50 -7.55 -2.71 -1.07
N SER A 51 -7.57 -1.95 0.01
CA SER A 51 -6.40 -1.64 0.82
C SER A 51 -6.66 -1.95 2.30
N TYR A 52 -5.61 -2.41 2.97
CA TYR A 52 -5.58 -2.64 4.41
C TYR A 52 -4.30 -2.01 4.95
N SER A 53 -4.41 -1.23 6.03
CA SER A 53 -3.27 -0.60 6.70
C SER A 53 -3.27 -0.93 8.19
N HIS A 54 -2.09 -1.17 8.73
CA HIS A 54 -1.84 -1.23 10.16
C HIS A 54 -1.23 0.09 10.60
N PHE A 55 -2.09 0.98 11.10
CA PHE A 55 -1.72 2.31 11.57
C PHE A 55 -1.15 2.25 12.98
N ASN A 56 0.08 2.72 13.15
CA ASN A 56 0.72 2.85 14.45
C ASN A 56 0.87 4.34 14.82
N PRO A 57 0.08 4.86 15.78
CA PRO A 57 0.10 6.27 16.14
C PRO A 57 1.40 6.74 16.79
N GLY A 58 2.37 5.84 17.02
CA GLY A 58 3.67 6.19 17.59
C GLY A 58 3.69 6.21 19.13
N ALA A 59 4.90 6.20 19.69
CA ALA A 59 5.11 6.15 21.13
C ALA A 59 4.65 7.44 21.82
N GLY A 60 4.04 7.31 22.99
CA GLY A 60 3.80 8.42 23.93
C GLY A 60 2.37 8.96 23.96
N ARG A 61 1.44 8.47 23.12
CA ARG A 61 0.04 8.94 23.16
C ARG A 61 -0.94 8.02 23.89
N GLY A 62 -0.52 6.82 24.28
CA GLY A 62 -1.42 5.85 24.91
C GLY A 62 -2.53 5.31 23.99
N VAL A 63 -2.43 5.59 22.70
CA VAL A 63 -3.36 5.12 21.67
C VAL A 63 -2.79 3.84 21.07
N PRO A 64 -3.52 2.71 21.11
CA PRO A 64 -3.04 1.47 20.50
C PRO A 64 -2.98 1.58 18.98
N ALA A 65 -2.18 0.70 18.38
CA ALA A 65 -2.18 0.54 16.92
C ALA A 65 -3.53 -0.04 16.47
N ILE A 66 -4.01 0.43 15.32
CA ILE A 66 -5.31 0.05 14.77
C ILE A 66 -5.19 -0.45 13.34
N ASN A 67 -6.20 -1.17 12.92
CA ASN A 67 -6.29 -1.70 11.56
C ASN A 67 -7.31 -0.89 10.76
N LEU A 68 -6.87 -0.33 9.66
CA LEU A 68 -7.68 0.47 8.75
C LEU A 68 -7.98 -0.34 7.49
N LYS A 69 -9.14 -0.12 6.92
CA LYS A 69 -9.59 -0.71 5.65
C LYS A 69 -9.92 0.40 4.69
N GLY A 70 -9.71 0.14 3.38
CA GLY A 70 -9.98 1.18 2.43
C GLY A 70 -9.77 0.79 0.98
N TRP A 71 -9.42 1.78 0.19
CA TRP A 71 -9.21 1.65 -1.24
C TRP A 71 -7.87 2.27 -1.66
N ASN A 72 -7.35 1.80 -2.78
CA ASN A 72 -6.19 2.37 -3.44
C ASN A 72 -6.47 2.48 -4.94
N GLY A 73 -6.10 3.62 -5.53
CA GLY A 73 -6.11 3.87 -6.96
C GLY A 73 -4.79 4.48 -7.39
N ASP A 74 -4.11 3.85 -8.36
CA ASP A 74 -2.84 4.32 -8.88
C ASP A 74 -2.88 4.48 -10.40
N ALA A 75 -2.15 5.46 -10.90
CA ALA A 75 -1.90 5.66 -12.32
C ALA A 75 -0.39 5.79 -12.55
N THR A 76 0.22 4.81 -13.21
CA THR A 76 1.64 4.83 -13.54
C THR A 76 1.84 5.16 -15.01
N ALA A 77 2.53 6.28 -15.29
CA ALA A 77 2.98 6.64 -16.62
C ALA A 77 4.40 6.09 -16.86
N TRP A 78 4.55 5.12 -17.74
CA TRP A 78 5.84 4.54 -18.08
C TRP A 78 6.52 5.40 -19.16
N PHE A 79 7.75 5.85 -18.89
CA PHE A 79 8.61 6.56 -19.85
C PHE A 79 9.58 5.59 -20.54
N ARG A 80 9.95 4.55 -19.83
CA ARG A 80 10.79 3.44 -20.31
C ARG A 80 10.18 2.13 -19.80
N GLN A 81 10.63 1.01 -20.35
CA GLN A 81 10.15 -0.30 -19.91
C GLN A 81 10.40 -0.57 -18.43
N LEU A 82 11.43 0.04 -17.83
CA LEU A 82 11.86 -0.15 -16.44
C LEU A 82 11.44 0.98 -15.51
N PHE A 83 11.15 2.18 -16.04
CA PHE A 83 10.95 3.38 -15.25
C PHE A 83 9.66 4.10 -15.62
N GLY A 84 8.90 4.47 -14.62
CA GLY A 84 7.67 5.26 -14.73
C GLY A 84 7.52 6.25 -13.58
N LEU A 85 6.55 7.12 -13.71
CA LEU A 85 6.06 8.00 -12.67
C LEU A 85 4.67 7.52 -12.24
N GLU A 86 4.48 7.31 -10.95
CA GLU A 86 3.23 6.88 -10.36
C GLU A 86 2.56 8.02 -9.62
N PHE A 87 1.26 8.13 -9.79
CA PHE A 87 0.34 8.94 -9.00
C PHE A 87 -0.53 7.96 -8.20
N SER A 88 -0.61 8.16 -6.90
CA SER A 88 -1.36 7.29 -5.99
C SER A 88 -2.36 8.11 -5.18
N ALA A 89 -3.59 7.60 -5.08
CA ALA A 89 -4.62 8.09 -4.18
C ALA A 89 -5.13 6.93 -3.33
N ARG A 90 -5.09 7.09 -2.00
CA ARG A 90 -5.49 6.04 -1.05
C ARG A 90 -6.47 6.61 -0.04
N GLY A 91 -7.44 5.82 0.37
CA GLY A 91 -8.35 6.18 1.44
C GLY A 91 -8.46 5.05 2.44
N TYR A 92 -8.30 5.35 3.72
CA TYR A 92 -8.36 4.42 4.84
C TYR A 92 -9.40 4.87 5.86
N TYR A 93 -10.10 3.91 6.44
CA TYR A 93 -11.17 4.15 7.40
C TYR A 93 -11.10 3.13 8.52
N GLY A 94 -11.37 3.59 9.75
CA GLY A 94 -11.41 2.73 10.93
C GLY A 94 -11.81 3.50 12.17
N THR A 95 -11.81 2.79 13.30
CA THR A 95 -12.15 3.36 14.60
C THR A 95 -10.92 3.35 15.48
N ILE A 96 -10.59 4.48 16.09
CA ILE A 96 -9.48 4.68 17.01
C ILE A 96 -9.99 4.69 18.44
N ASP A 97 -9.31 3.98 19.35
CA ASP A 97 -9.56 4.08 20.78
C ASP A 97 -9.02 5.39 21.33
N VAL A 98 -9.86 6.09 22.07
CA VAL A 98 -9.53 7.39 22.65
C VAL A 98 -9.09 7.18 24.09
N PRO A 99 -7.97 7.76 24.55
CA PRO A 99 -7.52 7.70 25.94
C PRO A 99 -8.58 8.24 26.92
N LEU A 100 -8.51 7.81 28.17
CA LEU A 100 -9.37 8.33 29.23
C LEU A 100 -9.30 9.86 29.26
N ASN A 101 -10.48 10.50 29.17
CA ASN A 101 -10.62 11.95 29.09
C ASN A 101 -11.85 12.43 29.87
N ALA A 102 -11.91 13.73 30.13
CA ALA A 102 -12.99 14.36 30.90
C ALA A 102 -14.36 14.36 30.19
N TYR A 103 -14.40 14.03 28.91
CA TYR A 103 -15.63 14.06 28.07
C TYR A 103 -16.26 12.67 27.92
N ASN A 104 -15.68 11.64 28.52
CA ASN A 104 -16.13 10.23 28.38
C ASN A 104 -16.22 9.74 26.92
N ILE A 105 -15.41 10.28 26.03
CA ILE A 105 -15.30 9.80 24.65
C ILE A 105 -14.30 8.63 24.67
N THR A 106 -14.76 7.44 24.33
CA THR A 106 -13.95 6.21 24.38
C THR A 106 -13.42 5.79 22.99
N THR A 107 -14.13 6.15 21.94
CA THR A 107 -13.77 5.80 20.55
C THR A 107 -14.08 6.95 19.61
N SER A 108 -13.39 7.01 18.48
CA SER A 108 -13.70 7.92 17.38
C SER A 108 -13.47 7.26 16.04
N ASP A 109 -14.32 7.51 15.09
CA ASP A 109 -14.09 7.11 13.71
C ASP A 109 -13.05 8.06 13.09
N MET A 110 -12.08 7.46 12.41
CA MET A 110 -11.07 8.19 11.66
C MET A 110 -11.12 7.87 10.17
N SER A 111 -10.71 8.84 9.39
CA SER A 111 -10.42 8.65 7.98
C SER A 111 -9.08 9.29 7.63
N GLU A 112 -8.37 8.65 6.73
CA GLU A 112 -7.11 9.14 6.19
C GLU A 112 -7.13 9.04 4.67
N HIS A 113 -6.71 10.11 3.99
CA HIS A 113 -6.58 10.15 2.55
C HIS A 113 -5.17 10.59 2.18
N LEU A 114 -4.48 9.77 1.37
CA LEU A 114 -3.15 10.07 0.89
C LEU A 114 -3.18 10.34 -0.61
N PHE A 115 -2.47 11.39 -1.00
CA PHE A 115 -2.23 11.74 -2.40
C PHE A 115 -0.73 11.88 -2.60
N MET A 116 -0.17 10.98 -3.40
CA MET A 116 1.27 10.84 -3.51
C MET A 116 1.70 10.73 -4.97
N VAL A 117 2.96 11.05 -5.22
CA VAL A 117 3.60 10.91 -6.53
C VAL A 117 5.04 10.49 -6.34
N GLY A 118 5.55 9.69 -7.26
CA GLY A 118 6.96 9.31 -7.23
C GLY A 118 7.36 8.29 -8.30
N PRO A 119 8.63 7.92 -8.33
CA PRO A 119 9.17 6.95 -9.26
C PRO A 119 8.63 5.54 -8.97
N ASN A 120 8.35 4.84 -10.06
CA ASN A 120 8.03 3.42 -10.07
C ASN A 120 9.00 2.67 -10.98
N PHE A 121 9.54 1.56 -10.48
CA PHE A 121 10.52 0.74 -11.17
C PHE A 121 10.00 -0.67 -11.37
N ARG A 122 10.00 -1.12 -12.63
CA ARG A 122 9.62 -2.48 -13.02
C ARG A 122 10.88 -3.30 -13.19
N LEU A 123 11.19 -4.18 -12.22
CA LEU A 123 12.44 -4.95 -12.20
C LEU A 123 12.32 -6.27 -12.93
N PHE A 124 11.24 -7.00 -12.68
CA PHE A 124 11.00 -8.32 -13.25
C PHE A 124 9.88 -8.24 -14.28
N ARG A 125 10.12 -8.85 -15.45
CA ARG A 125 9.20 -8.82 -16.58
C ARG A 125 9.16 -10.20 -17.22
N ARG A 126 8.12 -10.94 -16.92
CA ARG A 126 7.83 -12.23 -17.51
C ARG A 126 6.42 -12.20 -18.12
N GLU A 127 6.12 -13.16 -18.96
CA GLU A 127 4.80 -13.28 -19.57
C GLU A 127 3.70 -13.36 -18.50
N SER A 128 3.87 -14.26 -17.52
CA SER A 128 2.86 -14.50 -16.49
C SER A 128 2.95 -13.55 -15.30
N TYR A 129 4.08 -12.92 -15.03
CA TYR A 129 4.24 -12.02 -13.89
C TYR A 129 5.19 -10.87 -14.14
N THR A 130 4.91 -9.78 -13.45
CA THR A 130 5.72 -8.57 -13.42
C THR A 130 5.88 -8.14 -11.97
N ALA A 131 7.02 -7.63 -11.59
CA ALA A 131 7.21 -7.12 -10.24
C ALA A 131 8.15 -5.92 -10.24
N GLY A 132 8.00 -5.07 -9.24
CA GLY A 132 8.79 -3.87 -9.09
C GLY A 132 8.68 -3.26 -7.71
N PHE A 133 9.18 -2.05 -7.60
CA PHE A 133 9.07 -1.23 -6.40
C PHE A 133 8.76 0.22 -6.75
N HIS A 134 8.19 0.94 -5.79
CA HIS A 134 7.96 2.37 -5.90
C HIS A 134 8.40 3.12 -4.64
N ALA A 135 8.64 4.42 -4.82
CA ALA A 135 8.92 5.35 -3.75
C ALA A 135 8.08 6.62 -3.99
N LEU A 136 7.09 6.82 -3.16
CA LEU A 136 6.10 7.89 -3.32
C LEU A 136 6.19 8.86 -2.16
N ILE A 137 5.98 10.14 -2.45
CA ILE A 137 5.89 11.21 -1.45
C ILE A 137 4.68 12.10 -1.76
N GLY A 138 4.10 12.70 -0.73
CA GLY A 138 2.93 13.55 -0.92
C GLY A 138 2.32 14.04 0.38
N ALA A 139 1.01 14.18 0.37
CA ALA A 139 0.22 14.68 1.47
C ALA A 139 -0.74 13.60 1.99
N ALA A 140 -0.90 13.55 3.30
CA ALA A 140 -1.86 12.74 4.02
C ALA A 140 -2.84 13.67 4.75
N ASP A 141 -4.12 13.55 4.46
CA ASP A 141 -5.22 14.28 5.13
C ASP A 141 -5.87 13.35 6.14
N GLY A 142 -5.63 13.61 7.42
CA GLY A 142 -6.16 12.83 8.54
C GLY A 142 -7.29 13.56 9.25
N VAL A 143 -8.43 12.89 9.38
CA VAL A 143 -9.58 13.33 10.17
C VAL A 143 -9.82 12.32 11.28
N PHE A 144 -9.73 12.76 12.54
CA PHE A 144 -9.72 11.89 13.72
C PHE A 144 -10.94 12.07 14.62
N ASP A 145 -11.85 12.99 14.30
CA ASP A 145 -13.01 13.36 15.12
C ASP A 145 -14.36 13.01 14.52
N ASN A 146 -14.42 12.15 13.52
CA ASN A 146 -15.67 11.82 12.84
C ASN A 146 -16.77 11.32 13.79
N GLY A 147 -16.39 10.68 14.92
CA GLY A 147 -17.31 10.22 15.94
C GLY A 147 -17.89 11.32 16.83
N PHE A 148 -17.27 12.51 16.92
CA PHE A 148 -17.71 13.61 17.80
C PHE A 148 -17.57 15.01 17.20
N LYS A 149 -17.44 15.12 15.89
CA LYS A 149 -17.19 16.36 15.13
C LYS A 149 -18.09 17.55 15.48
N ASN A 150 -19.33 17.30 15.86
CA ASN A 150 -20.31 18.35 16.16
C ASN A 150 -20.43 18.67 17.67
N SER A 151 -19.57 18.07 18.51
CA SER A 151 -19.63 18.27 19.96
C SER A 151 -18.92 19.55 20.44
N GLY A 152 -18.18 20.23 19.57
CA GLY A 152 -17.31 21.35 19.93
C GLY A 152 -16.00 20.96 20.61
N ILE A 153 -15.75 19.66 20.81
CA ILE A 153 -14.56 19.14 21.42
C ILE A 153 -13.49 18.93 20.34
N GLN A 154 -12.29 19.46 20.59
CA GLN A 154 -11.15 19.27 19.67
C GLN A 154 -10.47 17.91 19.91
N PRO A 155 -9.97 17.21 18.86
CA PRO A 155 -9.31 15.92 19.02
C PRO A 155 -8.15 15.90 20.03
N ASN A 156 -7.36 16.98 20.10
CA ASN A 156 -6.26 17.08 21.06
C ASN A 156 -6.71 17.16 22.51
N GLN A 157 -7.93 17.60 22.80
CA GLN A 157 -8.50 17.64 24.16
C GLN A 157 -8.81 16.24 24.70
N VAL A 158 -8.96 15.27 23.82
CA VAL A 158 -9.19 13.86 24.16
C VAL A 158 -7.94 13.00 23.92
N GLY A 159 -6.79 13.61 23.65
CA GLY A 159 -5.51 12.90 23.56
C GLY A 159 -5.17 12.27 22.22
N ILE A 160 -5.95 12.55 21.15
CA ILE A 160 -5.68 12.09 19.78
C ILE A 160 -5.14 13.25 18.91
N TYR A 161 -4.82 12.95 17.64
CA TYR A 161 -4.32 13.98 16.72
C TYR A 161 -5.43 14.94 16.28
N ASN A 162 -5.07 16.20 16.10
CA ASN A 162 -5.96 17.14 15.42
C ASN A 162 -6.07 16.77 13.94
N ASN A 163 -7.21 17.06 13.34
CA ASN A 163 -7.40 16.98 11.91
C ASN A 163 -6.36 17.84 11.21
N LYS A 164 -5.65 17.24 10.27
CA LYS A 164 -4.51 17.91 9.65
C LYS A 164 -4.13 17.27 8.33
N VAL A 165 -3.71 18.13 7.40
CA VAL A 165 -2.91 17.72 6.27
C VAL A 165 -1.44 17.66 6.70
N ALA A 166 -0.82 16.53 6.50
CA ALA A 166 0.56 16.24 6.89
C ALA A 166 1.37 15.70 5.69
N PHE A 167 2.68 15.64 5.86
CA PHE A 167 3.53 14.91 4.92
C PHE A 167 3.25 13.42 5.03
N GLY A 168 3.17 12.75 3.87
CA GLY A 168 3.04 11.31 3.77
C GLY A 168 3.94 10.73 2.69
N GLY A 169 4.28 9.47 2.81
CA GLY A 169 5.05 8.73 1.82
C GLY A 169 4.65 7.27 1.77
N ALA A 170 5.05 6.58 0.70
CA ALA A 170 4.92 5.14 0.59
C ALA A 170 6.13 4.55 -0.13
N PHE A 171 6.73 3.55 0.48
CA PHE A 171 7.90 2.86 -0.05
C PHE A 171 7.61 1.37 -0.02
N GLY A 172 7.52 0.75 -1.19
CA GLY A 172 7.09 -0.63 -1.22
C GLY A 172 7.36 -1.36 -2.53
N ALA A 173 6.93 -2.60 -2.52
CA ALA A 173 7.03 -3.50 -3.65
C ALA A 173 5.64 -3.90 -4.15
N TRP A 174 5.55 -4.16 -5.43
CA TRP A 174 4.35 -4.64 -6.07
C TRP A 174 4.64 -5.84 -6.97
N GLY A 175 3.64 -6.67 -7.13
CA GLY A 175 3.67 -7.83 -8.02
C GLY A 175 2.37 -7.98 -8.78
N ASP A 176 2.48 -8.17 -10.10
CA ASP A 176 1.37 -8.40 -11.01
C ASP A 176 1.37 -9.86 -11.47
N TYR A 177 0.22 -10.49 -11.42
CA TYR A 177 -0.07 -11.69 -12.19
C TYR A 177 -0.81 -11.29 -13.48
N ASN A 178 -0.16 -11.48 -14.63
CA ASN A 178 -0.67 -11.05 -15.92
C ASN A 178 -1.72 -12.05 -16.44
N LEU A 179 -2.99 -11.64 -16.46
CA LEU A 179 -4.08 -12.43 -17.02
C LEU A 179 -4.06 -12.44 -18.55
N ASN A 180 -3.72 -11.26 -19.11
CA ASN A 180 -3.55 -11.05 -20.55
C ASN A 180 -2.75 -9.73 -20.76
N PRO A 181 -2.44 -9.31 -22.02
CA PRO A 181 -1.67 -8.10 -22.25
C PRO A 181 -2.27 -6.80 -21.71
N LYS A 182 -3.56 -6.76 -21.40
CA LYS A 182 -4.27 -5.57 -20.91
C LYS A 182 -4.64 -5.62 -19.44
N TRP A 183 -4.73 -6.80 -18.83
CA TRP A 183 -5.24 -6.97 -17.47
C TRP A 183 -4.29 -7.78 -16.60
N SER A 184 -4.10 -7.32 -15.38
CA SER A 184 -3.36 -8.06 -14.35
C SER A 184 -4.05 -7.93 -13.00
N VAL A 185 -3.81 -8.90 -12.12
CA VAL A 185 -4.09 -8.78 -10.69
C VAL A 185 -2.81 -8.28 -10.04
N ARG A 186 -2.88 -7.22 -9.25
CA ARG A 186 -1.75 -6.64 -8.51
C ARG A 186 -1.94 -6.80 -7.02
N ALA A 187 -0.86 -7.18 -6.34
CA ALA A 187 -0.72 -7.04 -4.91
C ALA A 187 0.45 -6.09 -4.60
N THR A 188 0.30 -5.26 -3.55
CA THR A 188 1.37 -4.39 -3.05
C THR A 188 1.60 -4.59 -1.57
N ALA A 189 2.80 -4.25 -1.12
CA ALA A 189 3.17 -4.20 0.29
C ALA A 189 4.05 -2.97 0.52
N ASP A 190 3.60 -2.04 1.34
CA ASP A 190 4.17 -0.72 1.53
C ASP A 190 4.45 -0.42 2.99
N TRP A 191 5.56 0.21 3.27
CA TRP A 191 5.78 1.02 4.44
C TRP A 191 5.34 2.45 4.12
N GLN A 192 4.40 2.98 4.92
CA GLN A 192 3.71 4.24 4.64
C GLN A 192 3.86 5.17 5.86
N PRO A 193 4.96 5.96 5.94
CA PRO A 193 5.11 6.95 6.99
C PRO A 193 4.23 8.17 6.75
N THR A 194 3.54 8.63 7.81
CA THR A 194 2.82 9.90 7.86
C THR A 194 3.33 10.74 9.03
N HIS A 195 3.18 12.05 8.98
CA HIS A 195 3.72 12.93 10.02
C HIS A 195 2.66 13.84 10.63
N TYR A 196 1.77 13.23 11.41
CA TYR A 196 0.77 13.97 12.19
C TYR A 196 1.36 14.44 13.52
N GLY A 197 1.14 15.73 13.83
CA GLY A 197 1.66 16.31 15.07
C GLY A 197 3.18 16.43 15.08
N PHE A 198 3.81 15.91 16.13
CA PHE A 198 5.27 15.99 16.35
C PHE A 198 5.97 14.62 16.19
N THR A 199 5.25 13.60 15.77
CA THR A 199 5.76 12.23 15.65
C THR A 199 5.46 11.70 14.26
N THR A 200 6.29 10.78 13.80
CA THR A 200 6.03 10.02 12.57
C THR A 200 5.25 8.77 12.93
N GLN A 201 4.11 8.58 12.31
CA GLN A 201 3.33 7.37 12.34
C GLN A 201 3.92 6.42 11.31
N ASN A 202 4.08 5.15 11.69
CA ASN A 202 4.57 4.13 10.78
C ASN A 202 3.41 3.17 10.48
N GLU A 203 3.06 3.10 9.22
CA GLU A 203 2.01 2.22 8.73
C GLU A 203 2.59 1.15 7.82
N PHE A 204 2.01 -0.03 7.91
CA PHE A 204 2.27 -1.09 6.94
C PHE A 204 0.98 -1.36 6.19
N ALA A 205 0.97 -1.04 4.90
CA ALA A 205 -0.19 -1.19 4.05
C ALA A 205 0.00 -2.33 3.05
N GLY A 206 -1.06 -3.09 2.85
CA GLY A 206 -1.16 -4.10 1.80
C GLY A 206 -2.37 -3.84 0.91
N THR A 207 -2.22 -4.00 -0.41
CA THR A 207 -3.34 -3.84 -1.33
C THR A 207 -3.45 -5.03 -2.27
N ILE A 208 -4.66 -5.27 -2.75
CA ILE A 208 -4.93 -6.22 -3.82
C ILE A 208 -6.00 -5.63 -4.75
N GLY A 209 -5.79 -5.76 -6.06
CA GLY A 209 -6.73 -5.21 -7.04
C GLY A 209 -6.37 -5.54 -8.47
N ILE A 210 -6.93 -4.77 -9.39
CA ILE A 210 -6.82 -4.98 -10.82
C ILE A 210 -6.04 -3.84 -11.47
N VAL A 211 -5.15 -4.18 -12.39
CA VAL A 211 -4.45 -3.24 -13.27
C VAL A 211 -5.02 -3.33 -14.68
N TYR A 212 -5.36 -2.20 -15.24
CA TYR A 212 -5.64 -2.05 -16.66
C TYR A 212 -4.47 -1.35 -17.36
N LYS A 213 -3.94 -1.98 -18.39
CA LYS A 213 -2.77 -1.52 -19.14
C LYS A 213 -3.20 -0.95 -20.49
N VAL A 214 -2.82 0.31 -20.78
CA VAL A 214 -3.28 1.03 -21.98
C VAL A 214 -2.19 1.93 -22.57
N GLY A 215 -2.38 2.27 -23.84
CA GLY A 215 -1.43 3.09 -24.59
C GLY A 215 -0.20 2.31 -25.05
N SER A 216 0.73 3.00 -25.70
CA SER A 216 1.96 2.43 -26.24
C SER A 216 3.15 3.34 -25.94
N LEU A 217 4.23 2.78 -25.47
CA LEU A 217 5.55 3.42 -25.39
C LEU A 217 6.06 3.56 -26.83
N ARG A 218 6.40 4.76 -27.24
CA ARG A 218 7.05 5.06 -28.53
C ARG A 218 8.55 5.13 -28.33
#